data_9e9f2b030e5b6c9eba5bfe08ffb8224e
#
_entry.id   9e9f2b030e5b6c9eba5bfe08ffb8224e
#
_cell.length_a   1.000
_cell.length_b   1.000
_cell.length_c   1.000
_cell.angle_alpha   90.00
_cell.angle_beta   90.00
_cell.angle_gamma   90.00
#
_symmetry.space_group_name_H-M   'P 1'
#
loop_
_entity.id
_entity.type
_entity.pdbx_description
1 polymer ?
#
loop_
_entity_poly.entity_id
_entity_poly.type
_entity_poly.pdbx_seq_one_letter_code
_entity_poly.pdbx_strand_id
1 'polypeptide(L)'
;MNWIRNKQQWRDYLLITLGTAVMAVATSSIYDPAGLVTGGFSGLAIVIKQLSQMLFGKGVPLWVTNLVLNIPLFLFGIRMSRDFLVKTIFGTLMNTFWIAVLPVLQLVPDDRMLSALFGGVLMGAGIGLVFIGNGTTGGTDMMAALIQRKLRHYSVAQVMQVLDGIIVIAGIFVFGIHASLYAIVAIYVTTKVTDALMEGMNYAKSTFIITAHPEQVADELMKELDRGASGIHIKGMYTGEERMMVFCVVGKKQIPQLKQIVGTIDPDAFVVVSDAREVLGEGFQTDFS
;
A
#
# COMPACT_ATOMS: atom_id res chain seq x y z
N MET A 1 26.37 11.58 5.09
CA MET A 1 25.46 11.27 3.99
C MET A 1 25.41 9.77 3.64
N ASN A 2 26.53 9.05 3.49
CA ASN A 2 26.53 7.62 3.16
C ASN A 2 25.91 6.70 4.25
N TRP A 3 25.99 7.04 5.54
CA TRP A 3 25.47 6.22 6.64
C TRP A 3 23.93 6.21 6.71
N ILE A 4 23.28 7.36 6.47
CA ILE A 4 21.80 7.48 6.45
C ILE A 4 21.22 6.69 5.27
N ARG A 5 21.85 6.79 4.09
CA ARG A 5 21.46 6.03 2.90
C ARG A 5 21.60 4.52 3.11
N ASN A 6 22.63 4.08 3.82
CA ASN A 6 22.85 2.67 4.13
C ASN A 6 21.77 2.14 5.11
N LYS A 7 21.41 2.92 6.14
CA LYS A 7 20.34 2.55 7.10
C LYS A 7 18.96 2.45 6.44
N GLN A 8 18.67 3.33 5.49
CA GLN A 8 17.42 3.31 4.73
C GLN A 8 17.34 2.09 3.80
N GLN A 9 18.42 1.76 3.11
CA GLN A 9 18.49 0.56 2.28
C GLN A 9 18.27 -0.74 3.07
N TRP A 10 18.90 -0.87 4.25
CA TRP A 10 18.68 -2.03 5.13
C TRP A 10 17.23 -2.17 5.56
N ARG A 11 16.59 -1.07 5.91
CA ARG A 11 15.16 -1.05 6.23
C ARG A 11 14.30 -1.52 5.06
N ASP A 12 14.60 -1.06 3.85
CA ASP A 12 13.85 -1.44 2.65
C ASP A 12 13.96 -2.94 2.38
N TYR A 13 15.16 -3.51 2.41
CA TYR A 13 15.35 -4.96 2.25
C TYR A 13 14.68 -5.79 3.35
N LEU A 14 14.66 -5.32 4.59
CA LEU A 14 13.97 -5.96 5.69
C LEU A 14 12.45 -5.96 5.47
N LEU A 15 11.89 -4.82 5.05
CA LEU A 15 10.47 -4.70 4.73
C LEU A 15 10.07 -5.62 3.57
N ILE A 16 10.88 -5.69 2.51
CA ILE A 16 10.66 -6.60 1.39
C ILE A 16 10.71 -8.06 1.86
N THR A 17 11.67 -8.43 2.69
CA THR A 17 11.80 -9.80 3.21
C THR A 17 10.59 -10.20 4.06
N LEU A 18 10.16 -9.35 4.98
CA LEU A 18 8.98 -9.59 5.81
C LEU A 18 7.69 -9.60 4.98
N GLY A 19 7.53 -8.63 4.09
CA GLY A 19 6.37 -8.54 3.22
C GLY A 19 6.21 -9.78 2.34
N THR A 20 7.29 -10.24 1.71
CA THR A 20 7.28 -11.46 0.88
C THR A 20 7.01 -12.74 1.69
N ALA A 21 7.47 -12.82 2.94
CA ALA A 21 7.15 -13.94 3.82
C ALA A 21 5.64 -13.99 4.13
N VAL A 22 5.02 -12.84 4.44
CA VAL A 22 3.58 -12.73 4.68
C VAL A 22 2.77 -13.08 3.44
N MET A 23 3.20 -12.60 2.25
CA MET A 23 2.59 -12.97 0.97
C MET A 23 2.66 -14.46 0.69
N ALA A 24 3.81 -15.09 0.97
CA ALA A 24 4.00 -16.52 0.76
C ALA A 24 3.07 -17.35 1.67
N VAL A 25 2.89 -16.94 2.93
CA VAL A 25 1.91 -17.57 3.84
C VAL A 25 0.49 -17.44 3.28
N ALA A 26 0.08 -16.25 2.83
CA ALA A 26 -1.24 -16.05 2.23
C ALA A 26 -1.44 -16.94 1.00
N THR A 27 -0.46 -17.01 0.11
CA THR A 27 -0.55 -17.80 -1.12
C THR A 27 -0.57 -19.30 -0.83
N SER A 28 0.41 -19.81 -0.08
CA SER A 28 0.61 -21.26 0.08
C SER A 28 -0.29 -21.90 1.13
N SER A 29 -0.65 -21.16 2.20
CA SER A 29 -1.37 -21.70 3.35
C SER A 29 -2.85 -21.32 3.40
N ILE A 30 -3.28 -20.35 2.58
CA ILE A 30 -4.68 -19.90 2.54
C ILE A 30 -5.26 -20.04 1.14
N TYR A 31 -4.67 -19.40 0.13
CA TYR A 31 -5.28 -19.34 -1.20
C TYR A 31 -5.18 -20.63 -2.00
N ASP A 32 -3.99 -21.25 -2.03
CA ASP A 32 -3.79 -22.51 -2.76
C ASP A 32 -4.68 -23.65 -2.22
N PRO A 33 -4.77 -23.90 -0.89
CA PRO A 33 -5.68 -24.92 -0.34
C PRO A 33 -7.16 -24.62 -0.59
N ALA A 34 -7.56 -23.34 -0.55
CA ALA A 34 -8.95 -22.92 -0.79
C ALA A 34 -9.34 -22.90 -2.27
N GLY A 35 -8.38 -23.07 -3.21
CA GLY A 35 -8.58 -22.95 -4.64
C GLY A 35 -9.00 -21.54 -5.07
N LEU A 36 -8.48 -20.51 -4.39
CA LEU A 36 -8.77 -19.10 -4.67
C LEU A 36 -7.72 -18.49 -5.57
N VAL A 37 -8.13 -18.05 -6.75
CA VAL A 37 -7.28 -17.36 -7.74
C VAL A 37 -7.43 -15.86 -7.54
N THR A 38 -6.62 -15.29 -6.68
CA THR A 38 -6.72 -13.89 -6.24
C THR A 38 -5.95 -12.89 -7.12
N GLY A 39 -5.65 -13.26 -8.36
CA GLY A 39 -4.87 -12.42 -9.27
C GLY A 39 -3.37 -12.58 -9.08
N GLY A 40 -2.61 -11.71 -9.69
CA GLY A 40 -1.15 -11.75 -9.68
C GLY A 40 -0.56 -12.97 -10.38
N PHE A 41 0.76 -13.02 -10.44
CA PHE A 41 1.43 -14.23 -10.92
C PHE A 41 1.30 -15.40 -9.95
N SER A 42 1.08 -15.13 -8.67
CA SER A 42 0.75 -16.17 -7.68
C SER A 42 -0.62 -16.81 -7.99
N GLY A 43 -1.61 -16.02 -8.37
CA GLY A 43 -2.91 -16.52 -8.83
C GLY A 43 -2.79 -17.34 -10.13
N LEU A 44 -2.05 -16.84 -11.13
CA LEU A 44 -1.74 -17.60 -12.33
C LEU A 44 -0.99 -18.90 -12.02
N ALA A 45 -0.09 -18.90 -11.04
CA ALA A 45 0.61 -20.10 -10.61
C ALA A 45 -0.35 -21.16 -10.04
N ILE A 46 -1.37 -20.74 -9.28
CA ILE A 46 -2.43 -21.64 -8.79
C ILE A 46 -3.23 -22.23 -9.95
N VAL A 47 -3.60 -21.40 -10.94
CA VAL A 47 -4.29 -21.88 -12.17
C VAL A 47 -3.44 -22.91 -12.92
N ILE A 48 -2.17 -22.60 -13.17
CA ILE A 48 -1.24 -23.48 -13.90
C ILE A 48 -1.00 -24.78 -13.12
N LYS A 49 -0.87 -24.72 -11.80
CA LYS A 49 -0.76 -25.90 -10.93
C LYS A 49 -1.97 -26.82 -11.10
N GLN A 50 -3.18 -26.26 -11.04
CA GLN A 50 -4.42 -27.05 -11.16
C GLN A 50 -4.57 -27.62 -12.57
N LEU A 51 -4.33 -26.85 -13.62
CA LEU A 51 -4.38 -27.32 -15.01
C LEU A 51 -3.35 -28.43 -15.27
N SER A 52 -2.12 -28.27 -14.79
CA SER A 52 -1.09 -29.28 -14.95
C SER A 52 -1.41 -30.56 -14.18
N GLN A 53 -2.04 -30.45 -13.03
CA GLN A 53 -2.52 -31.60 -12.27
C GLN A 53 -3.63 -32.35 -12.98
N MET A 54 -4.58 -31.62 -13.63
CA MET A 54 -5.64 -32.21 -14.44
C MET A 54 -5.12 -32.93 -15.71
N LEU A 55 -4.11 -32.32 -16.37
CA LEU A 55 -3.60 -32.83 -17.66
C LEU A 55 -2.53 -33.92 -17.50
N PHE A 56 -1.65 -33.77 -16.52
CA PHE A 56 -0.45 -34.61 -16.37
C PHE A 56 -0.42 -35.42 -15.07
N GLY A 57 -1.45 -35.30 -14.22
CA GLY A 57 -1.51 -35.97 -12.92
C GLY A 57 -0.54 -35.40 -11.87
N LYS A 58 0.28 -34.43 -12.23
CA LYS A 58 1.23 -33.73 -11.33
C LYS A 58 1.11 -32.23 -11.51
N GLY A 59 0.87 -31.50 -10.42
CA GLY A 59 0.83 -30.03 -10.43
C GLY A 59 2.24 -29.44 -10.47
N VAL A 60 2.46 -28.44 -11.32
CA VAL A 60 3.71 -27.66 -11.33
C VAL A 60 3.78 -26.86 -10.01
N PRO A 61 4.91 -26.91 -9.28
CA PRO A 61 5.08 -26.16 -8.03
C PRO A 61 4.90 -24.65 -8.24
N LEU A 62 4.22 -23.99 -7.30
CA LEU A 62 3.91 -22.54 -7.37
C LEU A 62 5.16 -21.68 -7.56
N TRP A 63 6.24 -22.02 -6.87
CA TRP A 63 7.50 -21.27 -6.94
C TRP A 63 8.16 -21.34 -8.33
N VAL A 64 8.06 -22.47 -9.03
CA VAL A 64 8.57 -22.62 -10.41
C VAL A 64 7.83 -21.70 -11.35
N THR A 65 6.50 -21.77 -11.31
CA THR A 65 5.65 -20.94 -12.18
C THR A 65 5.86 -19.46 -11.90
N ASN A 66 5.91 -19.06 -10.62
CA ASN A 66 6.14 -17.68 -10.24
C ASN A 66 7.49 -17.16 -10.77
N LEU A 67 8.55 -17.93 -10.62
CA LEU A 67 9.88 -17.56 -11.13
C LEU A 67 9.87 -17.41 -12.66
N VAL A 68 9.36 -18.40 -13.38
CA VAL A 68 9.36 -18.42 -14.85
C VAL A 68 8.56 -17.26 -15.44
N LEU A 69 7.37 -16.95 -14.89
CA LEU A 69 6.54 -15.86 -15.35
C LEU A 69 7.19 -14.48 -15.12
N ASN A 70 8.06 -14.35 -14.14
CA ASN A 70 8.74 -13.08 -13.86
C ASN A 70 9.93 -12.80 -14.78
N ILE A 71 10.52 -13.81 -15.43
CA ILE A 71 11.68 -13.63 -16.33
C ILE A 71 11.40 -12.57 -17.42
N PRO A 72 10.30 -12.64 -18.21
CA PRO A 72 10.03 -11.64 -19.23
C PRO A 72 9.76 -10.25 -18.66
N LEU A 73 9.18 -10.14 -17.44
CA LEU A 73 8.93 -8.85 -16.82
C LEU A 73 10.21 -8.12 -16.44
N PHE A 74 11.25 -8.83 -16.03
CA PHE A 74 12.54 -8.21 -15.73
C PHE A 74 13.16 -7.55 -16.96
N LEU A 75 12.95 -8.08 -18.16
CA LEU A 75 13.39 -7.44 -19.40
C LEU A 75 12.68 -6.09 -19.64
N PHE A 76 11.39 -6.00 -19.32
CA PHE A 76 10.67 -4.71 -19.36
C PHE A 76 11.08 -3.78 -18.22
N GLY A 77 11.48 -4.33 -17.08
CA GLY A 77 11.94 -3.59 -15.89
C GLY A 77 13.25 -2.84 -16.06
N ILE A 78 14.05 -3.15 -17.07
CA ILE A 78 15.31 -2.44 -17.39
C ILE A 78 15.06 -0.94 -17.64
N ARG A 79 13.83 -0.57 -18.02
CA ARG A 79 13.41 0.83 -18.20
C ARG A 79 13.11 1.58 -16.89
N MET A 80 13.14 0.88 -15.76
CA MET A 80 12.97 1.46 -14.43
C MET A 80 14.31 1.91 -13.83
N SER A 81 14.25 2.58 -12.66
CA SER A 81 15.48 2.91 -11.93
C SER A 81 16.22 1.63 -11.51
N ARG A 82 17.54 1.67 -11.52
CA ARG A 82 18.37 0.50 -11.13
C ARG A 82 18.07 0.04 -9.71
N ASP A 83 17.85 0.96 -8.78
CA ASP A 83 17.53 0.64 -7.39
C ASP A 83 16.21 -0.11 -7.27
N PHE A 84 15.16 0.36 -7.95
CA PHE A 84 13.85 -0.31 -7.99
C PHE A 84 13.96 -1.72 -8.61
N LEU A 85 14.68 -1.85 -9.72
CA LEU A 85 14.86 -3.15 -10.40
C LEU A 85 15.57 -4.16 -9.49
N VAL A 86 16.66 -3.75 -8.83
CA VAL A 86 17.41 -4.62 -7.90
C VAL A 86 16.51 -5.07 -6.74
N LYS A 87 15.76 -4.15 -6.13
CA LYS A 87 14.82 -4.48 -5.06
C LYS A 87 13.67 -5.38 -5.52
N THR A 88 13.20 -5.19 -6.75
CA THR A 88 12.16 -6.05 -7.36
C THR A 88 12.69 -7.46 -7.62
N ILE A 89 13.88 -7.61 -8.17
CA ILE A 89 14.53 -8.92 -8.35
C ILE A 89 14.69 -9.60 -6.99
N PHE A 90 15.20 -8.87 -5.99
CA PHE A 90 15.34 -9.38 -4.63
C PHE A 90 13.98 -9.81 -4.05
N GLY A 91 12.94 -8.98 -4.17
CA GLY A 91 11.59 -9.29 -3.70
C GLY A 91 10.99 -10.53 -4.36
N THR A 92 11.17 -10.68 -5.69
CA THR A 92 10.73 -11.86 -6.43
C THR A 92 11.45 -13.13 -5.96
N LEU A 93 12.77 -13.06 -5.79
CA LEU A 93 13.56 -14.19 -5.31
C LEU A 93 13.18 -14.55 -3.87
N MET A 94 12.99 -13.59 -2.99
CA MET A 94 12.55 -13.81 -1.61
C MET A 94 11.15 -14.41 -1.56
N ASN A 95 10.19 -13.90 -2.33
CA ASN A 95 8.85 -14.46 -2.40
C ASN A 95 8.88 -15.92 -2.90
N THR A 96 9.64 -16.18 -3.97
CA THR A 96 9.83 -17.53 -4.52
C THR A 96 10.46 -18.47 -3.48
N PHE A 97 11.47 -17.99 -2.76
CA PHE A 97 12.14 -18.75 -1.69
C PHE A 97 11.16 -19.10 -0.56
N TRP A 98 10.38 -18.12 -0.07
CA TRP A 98 9.41 -18.37 0.98
C TRP A 98 8.31 -19.34 0.56
N ILE A 99 7.79 -19.23 -0.66
CA ILE A 99 6.79 -20.18 -1.22
C ILE A 99 7.38 -21.60 -1.30
N ALA A 100 8.69 -21.74 -1.55
CA ALA A 100 9.34 -23.04 -1.66
C ALA A 100 9.65 -23.69 -0.31
N VAL A 101 9.95 -22.88 0.72
CA VAL A 101 10.50 -23.36 2.01
C VAL A 101 9.43 -23.41 3.10
N LEU A 102 8.46 -22.49 3.09
CA LEU A 102 7.43 -22.46 4.14
C LEU A 102 6.52 -23.71 4.03
N PRO A 103 6.23 -24.37 5.17
CA PRO A 103 5.29 -25.49 5.18
C PRO A 103 3.89 -24.98 4.81
N VAL A 104 3.16 -25.76 4.03
CA VAL A 104 1.76 -25.48 3.72
C VAL A 104 0.93 -25.77 4.98
N LEU A 105 0.58 -24.72 5.71
CA LEU A 105 -0.31 -24.80 6.86
C LEU A 105 -1.71 -24.51 6.35
N GLN A 106 -2.64 -25.45 6.45
CA GLN A 106 -4.05 -25.18 6.13
C GLN A 106 -4.65 -24.32 7.24
N LEU A 107 -4.40 -23.01 7.20
CA LEU A 107 -4.78 -22.07 8.28
C LEU A 107 -6.29 -21.84 8.35
N VAL A 108 -6.97 -21.94 7.22
CA VAL A 108 -8.43 -21.74 7.10
C VAL A 108 -8.99 -22.88 6.26
N PRO A 109 -9.14 -24.09 6.83
CA PRO A 109 -9.74 -25.20 6.11
C PRO A 109 -11.23 -24.95 5.88
N ASP A 110 -11.72 -25.26 4.69
CA ASP A 110 -13.13 -25.39 4.29
C ASP A 110 -13.98 -24.10 4.28
N ASP A 111 -13.47 -22.95 4.65
CA ASP A 111 -14.20 -21.68 4.58
C ASP A 111 -13.55 -20.69 3.58
N ARG A 112 -14.12 -20.64 2.38
CA ARG A 112 -13.65 -19.74 1.32
C ARG A 112 -13.85 -18.26 1.65
N MET A 113 -14.86 -17.89 2.45
CA MET A 113 -15.10 -16.51 2.83
C MET A 113 -14.01 -16.03 3.80
N LEU A 114 -13.72 -16.82 4.83
CA LEU A 114 -12.61 -16.56 5.74
C LEU A 114 -11.28 -16.54 5.01
N SER A 115 -11.05 -17.47 4.08
CA SER A 115 -9.85 -17.49 3.24
C SER A 115 -9.73 -16.23 2.40
N ALA A 116 -10.82 -15.72 1.82
CA ALA A 116 -10.82 -14.49 1.05
C ALA A 116 -10.51 -13.26 1.91
N LEU A 117 -11.12 -13.16 3.10
CA LEU A 117 -10.93 -12.02 4.01
C LEU A 117 -9.53 -12.03 4.63
N PHE A 118 -9.15 -13.09 5.35
CA PHE A 118 -7.88 -13.15 6.05
C PHE A 118 -6.69 -13.27 5.08
N GLY A 119 -6.86 -14.04 4.01
CA GLY A 119 -5.87 -14.10 2.92
C GLY A 119 -5.68 -12.72 2.27
N GLY A 120 -6.79 -11.97 2.05
CA GLY A 120 -6.75 -10.60 1.53
C GLY A 120 -6.02 -9.63 2.46
N VAL A 121 -6.25 -9.71 3.76
CA VAL A 121 -5.54 -8.89 4.75
C VAL A 121 -4.04 -9.20 4.75
N LEU A 122 -3.65 -10.48 4.81
CA LEU A 122 -2.24 -10.87 4.80
C LEU A 122 -1.56 -10.50 3.48
N MET A 123 -2.21 -10.80 2.35
CA MET A 123 -1.67 -10.46 1.04
C MET A 123 -1.49 -8.95 0.89
N GLY A 124 -2.50 -8.15 1.26
CA GLY A 124 -2.45 -6.69 1.19
C GLY A 124 -1.40 -6.10 2.13
N ALA A 125 -1.25 -6.65 3.33
CA ALA A 125 -0.20 -6.26 4.26
C ALA A 125 1.19 -6.58 3.69
N GLY A 126 1.38 -7.77 3.13
CA GLY A 126 2.63 -8.17 2.50
C GLY A 126 3.01 -7.28 1.32
N ILE A 127 2.08 -7.04 0.39
CA ILE A 127 2.27 -6.15 -0.77
C ILE A 127 2.58 -4.72 -0.30
N GLY A 128 1.82 -4.18 0.67
CA GLY A 128 2.05 -2.86 1.22
C GLY A 128 3.46 -2.69 1.80
N LEU A 129 3.95 -3.68 2.57
CA LEU A 129 5.31 -3.68 3.11
C LEU A 129 6.38 -3.68 2.01
N VAL A 130 6.18 -4.46 0.95
CA VAL A 130 7.10 -4.52 -0.19
C VAL A 130 7.14 -3.18 -0.93
N PHE A 131 5.99 -2.54 -1.17
CA PHE A 131 5.94 -1.21 -1.80
C PHE A 131 6.58 -0.12 -0.92
N ILE A 132 6.36 -0.15 0.41
CA ILE A 132 7.01 0.74 1.37
C ILE A 132 8.55 0.57 1.32
N GLY A 133 9.05 -0.65 1.05
CA GLY A 133 10.44 -0.95 0.79
C GLY A 133 10.95 -0.48 -0.57
N ASN A 134 10.13 0.24 -1.37
CA ASN A 134 10.45 0.68 -2.73
C ASN A 134 10.80 -0.47 -3.68
N GLY A 135 10.14 -1.61 -3.53
CA GLY A 135 10.27 -2.78 -4.39
C GLY A 135 8.91 -3.35 -4.81
N THR A 136 8.94 -4.40 -5.60
CA THR A 136 7.77 -5.24 -5.91
C THR A 136 8.20 -6.72 -5.88
N THR A 137 7.23 -7.62 -5.98
CA THR A 137 7.52 -9.06 -6.13
C THR A 137 7.53 -9.52 -7.59
N GLY A 138 7.59 -8.57 -8.53
CA GLY A 138 7.36 -8.85 -9.95
C GLY A 138 5.87 -8.97 -10.25
N GLY A 139 5.50 -9.78 -11.25
CA GLY A 139 4.09 -10.06 -11.54
C GLY A 139 3.24 -8.84 -11.88
N THR A 140 1.97 -8.90 -11.51
CA THR A 140 1.02 -7.79 -11.75
C THR A 140 1.37 -6.54 -10.95
N ASP A 141 2.04 -6.66 -9.80
CA ASP A 141 2.52 -5.53 -8.99
C ASP A 141 3.50 -4.66 -9.79
N MET A 142 4.46 -5.28 -10.46
CA MET A 142 5.42 -4.56 -11.30
C MET A 142 4.75 -3.97 -12.55
N MET A 143 3.82 -4.72 -13.17
CA MET A 143 3.01 -4.20 -14.28
C MET A 143 2.19 -2.99 -13.84
N ALA A 144 1.55 -3.08 -12.68
CA ALA A 144 0.75 -1.99 -12.12
C ALA A 144 1.60 -0.75 -11.83
N ALA A 145 2.80 -0.93 -11.24
CA ALA A 145 3.73 0.16 -11.01
C ALA A 145 4.21 0.84 -12.31
N LEU A 146 4.40 0.07 -13.40
CA LEU A 146 4.74 0.60 -14.72
C LEU A 146 3.58 1.38 -15.35
N ILE A 147 2.36 0.85 -15.26
CA ILE A 147 1.15 1.46 -15.82
C ILE A 147 0.78 2.73 -15.04
N GLN A 148 0.88 2.69 -13.72
CA GLN A 148 0.57 3.80 -12.83
C GLN A 148 1.39 5.04 -13.15
N ARG A 149 2.64 4.90 -13.60
CA ARG A 149 3.46 6.05 -14.06
C ARG A 149 2.81 6.85 -15.19
N LYS A 150 2.00 6.21 -16.04
CA LYS A 150 1.22 6.88 -17.09
C LYS A 150 -0.15 7.31 -16.58
N LEU A 151 -0.75 6.52 -15.69
CA LEU A 151 -2.09 6.75 -15.13
C LEU A 151 -1.98 7.29 -13.68
N ARG A 152 -1.38 8.47 -13.52
CA ARG A 152 -1.06 9.09 -12.21
C ARG A 152 -2.27 9.35 -11.30
N HIS A 153 -3.49 9.32 -11.84
CA HIS A 153 -4.73 9.53 -11.07
C HIS A 153 -5.18 8.30 -10.26
N TYR A 154 -4.62 7.13 -10.54
CA TYR A 154 -4.96 5.88 -9.87
C TYR A 154 -3.83 5.41 -8.96
N SER A 155 -4.17 4.76 -7.84
CA SER A 155 -3.16 4.11 -7.00
C SER A 155 -2.60 2.86 -7.69
N VAL A 156 -1.40 2.44 -7.30
CA VAL A 156 -0.81 1.17 -7.81
C VAL A 156 -1.74 0.00 -7.49
N ALA A 157 -2.33 -0.02 -6.29
CA ALA A 157 -3.25 -1.07 -5.87
C ALA A 157 -4.55 -1.10 -6.70
N GLN A 158 -5.07 0.06 -7.11
CA GLN A 158 -6.23 0.13 -8.01
C GLN A 158 -5.90 -0.43 -9.41
N VAL A 159 -4.73 -0.12 -9.95
CA VAL A 159 -4.30 -0.69 -11.23
C VAL A 159 -4.10 -2.20 -11.12
N MET A 160 -3.50 -2.67 -10.02
CA MET A 160 -3.39 -4.11 -9.72
C MET A 160 -4.76 -4.77 -9.68
N GLN A 161 -5.73 -4.17 -9.00
CA GLN A 161 -7.08 -4.73 -8.89
C GLN A 161 -7.72 -5.01 -10.27
N VAL A 162 -7.51 -4.12 -11.25
CA VAL A 162 -8.00 -4.32 -12.61
C VAL A 162 -7.28 -5.48 -13.30
N LEU A 163 -5.95 -5.54 -13.19
CA LEU A 163 -5.15 -6.63 -13.77
C LEU A 163 -5.52 -7.98 -13.17
N ASP A 164 -5.66 -8.02 -11.86
CA ASP A 164 -6.01 -9.21 -11.10
C ASP A 164 -7.44 -9.67 -11.42
N GLY A 165 -8.37 -8.74 -11.64
CA GLY A 165 -9.71 -9.03 -12.10
C GLY A 165 -9.74 -9.80 -13.45
N ILE A 166 -8.85 -9.44 -14.38
CA ILE A 166 -8.70 -10.15 -15.65
C ILE A 166 -8.25 -11.60 -15.42
N ILE A 167 -7.30 -11.80 -14.49
CA ILE A 167 -6.80 -13.14 -14.13
C ILE A 167 -7.89 -13.97 -13.47
N VAL A 168 -8.72 -13.36 -12.62
CA VAL A 168 -9.85 -14.05 -11.97
C VAL A 168 -10.89 -14.49 -12.99
N ILE A 169 -11.18 -13.67 -14.00
CA ILE A 169 -12.08 -14.07 -15.09
C ILE A 169 -11.56 -15.32 -15.80
N ALA A 170 -10.25 -15.39 -16.07
CA ALA A 170 -9.63 -16.59 -16.60
C ALA A 170 -9.73 -17.79 -15.64
N GLY A 171 -9.66 -17.54 -14.33
CA GLY A 171 -9.82 -18.54 -13.27
C GLY A 171 -11.20 -19.17 -13.17
N ILE A 172 -12.27 -18.51 -13.69
CA ILE A 172 -13.63 -19.04 -13.69
C ILE A 172 -13.69 -20.39 -14.42
N PHE A 173 -12.96 -20.52 -15.51
CA PHE A 173 -12.94 -21.74 -16.33
C PHE A 173 -12.28 -22.94 -15.63
N VAL A 174 -11.46 -22.71 -14.61
CA VAL A 174 -10.71 -23.75 -13.89
C VAL A 174 -11.34 -24.08 -12.53
N PHE A 175 -11.74 -23.07 -11.78
CA PHE A 175 -12.23 -23.20 -10.41
C PHE A 175 -13.73 -22.96 -10.25
N GLY A 176 -14.40 -22.53 -11.32
CA GLY A 176 -15.82 -22.22 -11.34
C GLY A 176 -16.14 -20.85 -10.76
N ILE A 177 -17.40 -20.43 -10.96
CA ILE A 177 -17.86 -19.08 -10.63
C ILE A 177 -17.84 -18.78 -9.12
N HIS A 178 -18.16 -19.77 -8.27
CA HIS A 178 -18.20 -19.57 -6.82
C HIS A 178 -16.83 -19.21 -6.25
N ALA A 179 -15.77 -19.94 -6.65
CA ALA A 179 -14.42 -19.63 -6.19
C ALA A 179 -13.95 -18.26 -6.68
N SER A 180 -14.31 -17.89 -7.91
CA SER A 180 -13.96 -16.59 -8.50
C SER A 180 -14.67 -15.43 -7.84
N LEU A 181 -15.91 -15.59 -7.36
CA LEU A 181 -16.60 -14.55 -6.58
C LEU A 181 -15.89 -14.28 -5.24
N TYR A 182 -15.44 -15.32 -4.54
CA TYR A 182 -14.63 -15.14 -3.34
C TYR A 182 -13.26 -14.53 -3.65
N ALA A 183 -12.67 -14.84 -4.79
CA ALA A 183 -11.44 -14.23 -5.25
C ALA A 183 -11.59 -12.70 -5.46
N ILE A 184 -12.72 -12.24 -6.00
CA ILE A 184 -13.03 -10.81 -6.13
C ILE A 184 -13.07 -10.14 -4.77
N VAL A 185 -13.69 -10.78 -3.75
CA VAL A 185 -13.69 -10.28 -2.38
C VAL A 185 -12.26 -10.18 -1.83
N ALA A 186 -11.44 -11.22 -2.05
CA ALA A 186 -10.05 -11.23 -1.62
C ALA A 186 -9.24 -10.09 -2.27
N ILE A 187 -9.38 -9.87 -3.58
CA ILE A 187 -8.72 -8.76 -4.30
C ILE A 187 -9.14 -7.41 -3.73
N TYR A 188 -10.43 -7.22 -3.48
CA TYR A 188 -10.93 -5.97 -2.91
C TYR A 188 -10.32 -5.70 -1.52
N VAL A 189 -10.30 -6.71 -0.64
CA VAL A 189 -9.68 -6.60 0.69
C VAL A 189 -8.18 -6.33 0.56
N THR A 190 -7.48 -7.06 -0.30
CA THR A 190 -6.05 -6.86 -0.59
C THR A 190 -5.77 -5.41 -1.00
N THR A 191 -6.53 -4.88 -1.96
CA THR A 191 -6.38 -3.49 -2.43
C THR A 191 -6.58 -2.49 -1.31
N LYS A 192 -7.64 -2.64 -0.50
CA LYS A 192 -7.93 -1.73 0.62
C LYS A 192 -6.85 -1.74 1.69
N VAL A 193 -6.33 -2.93 2.04
CA VAL A 193 -5.25 -3.05 3.03
C VAL A 193 -3.94 -2.48 2.49
N THR A 194 -3.62 -2.76 1.22
CA THR A 194 -2.43 -2.22 0.57
C THR A 194 -2.48 -0.69 0.53
N ASP A 195 -3.59 -0.10 0.05
CA ASP A 195 -3.79 1.35 0.01
C ASP A 195 -3.67 1.95 1.42
N ALA A 196 -4.35 1.37 2.41
CA ALA A 196 -4.30 1.86 3.79
C ALA A 196 -2.88 1.87 4.38
N LEU A 197 -2.06 0.88 4.05
CA LEU A 197 -0.66 0.84 4.47
C LEU A 197 0.22 1.84 3.71
N MET A 198 0.04 1.95 2.42
CA MET A 198 0.78 2.90 1.59
C MET A 198 0.42 4.34 1.92
N GLU A 199 -0.87 4.64 2.06
CA GLU A 199 -1.38 5.95 2.43
C GLU A 199 -1.06 6.31 3.88
N GLY A 200 -1.09 5.33 4.80
CA GLY A 200 -0.87 5.55 6.24
C GLY A 200 0.51 6.12 6.61
N MET A 201 1.46 6.12 5.68
CA MET A 201 2.78 6.74 5.85
C MET A 201 2.83 8.21 5.43
N ASN A 202 1.89 8.70 4.62
CA ASN A 202 1.94 10.03 4.01
C ASN A 202 0.73 10.93 4.37
N TYR A 203 -0.04 10.59 5.41
CA TYR A 203 -1.18 11.42 5.81
C TYR A 203 -0.75 12.73 6.44
N ALA A 204 -0.71 13.77 5.63
CA ALA A 204 -0.76 15.15 6.09
C ALA A 204 -2.22 15.58 6.29
N LYS A 205 -2.44 16.44 7.25
CA LYS A 205 -3.73 17.12 7.50
C LYS A 205 -3.52 18.61 7.34
N SER A 206 -4.34 19.25 6.53
CA SER A 206 -4.44 20.70 6.51
C SER A 206 -5.43 21.13 7.58
N THR A 207 -5.04 22.11 8.38
CA THR A 207 -5.88 22.64 9.44
C THR A 207 -6.12 24.12 9.20
N PHE A 208 -7.38 24.55 9.40
CA PHE A 208 -7.78 25.93 9.38
C PHE A 208 -8.33 26.27 10.76
N ILE A 209 -7.70 27.24 11.44
CA ILE A 209 -7.99 27.58 12.82
C ILE A 209 -8.44 29.03 12.87
N ILE A 210 -9.70 29.25 13.25
CA ILE A 210 -10.29 30.59 13.46
C ILE A 210 -10.32 30.79 14.96
N THR A 211 -9.57 31.79 15.45
CA THR A 211 -9.37 32.05 16.87
C THR A 211 -9.30 33.55 17.14
N ALA A 212 -9.54 33.95 18.38
CA ALA A 212 -9.31 35.31 18.85
C ALA A 212 -7.82 35.62 19.07
N HIS A 213 -6.97 34.56 19.17
CA HIS A 213 -5.53 34.66 19.49
C HIS A 213 -4.64 34.02 18.40
N PRO A 214 -4.73 34.47 17.12
CA PRO A 214 -4.07 33.78 16.01
C PRO A 214 -2.54 33.75 16.11
N GLU A 215 -1.91 34.84 16.56
CA GLU A 215 -0.46 34.92 16.70
C GLU A 215 0.06 33.94 17.77
N GLN A 216 -0.59 33.93 18.95
CA GLN A 216 -0.21 33.04 20.04
C GLN A 216 -0.40 31.56 19.66
N VAL A 217 -1.48 31.23 18.95
CA VAL A 217 -1.73 29.87 18.44
C VAL A 217 -0.66 29.50 17.41
N ALA A 218 -0.34 30.39 16.48
CA ALA A 218 0.67 30.12 15.46
C ALA A 218 2.07 29.88 16.07
N ASP A 219 2.48 30.73 17.03
CA ASP A 219 3.77 30.62 17.69
C ASP A 219 3.91 29.30 18.46
N GLU A 220 2.87 28.90 19.21
CA GLU A 220 2.90 27.67 19.98
C GLU A 220 2.86 26.42 19.07
N LEU A 221 2.09 26.47 17.96
CA LEU A 221 2.08 25.38 16.98
C LEU A 221 3.44 25.22 16.30
N MET A 222 4.10 26.32 15.90
CA MET A 222 5.42 26.28 15.29
C MET A 222 6.46 25.71 16.25
N LYS A 223 6.42 26.13 17.52
CA LYS A 223 7.35 25.69 18.56
C LYS A 223 7.19 24.23 18.95
N GLU A 224 5.96 23.77 19.18
CA GLU A 224 5.69 22.44 19.73
C GLU A 224 5.58 21.35 18.66
N LEU A 225 5.15 21.70 17.43
CA LEU A 225 4.95 20.72 16.36
C LEU A 225 6.05 20.75 15.30
N ASP A 226 6.96 21.73 15.36
CA ASP A 226 8.00 21.95 14.33
C ASP A 226 7.39 22.00 12.92
N ARG A 227 6.33 22.82 12.77
CA ARG A 227 5.55 22.99 11.54
C ARG A 227 5.28 24.47 11.26
N GLY A 228 5.44 24.85 10.00
CA GLY A 228 5.11 26.21 9.57
C GLY A 228 3.63 26.52 9.75
N ALA A 229 3.32 27.72 10.19
CA ALA A 229 1.97 28.26 10.24
C ALA A 229 1.87 29.51 9.36
N SER A 230 0.72 29.70 8.69
CA SER A 230 0.46 30.85 7.81
C SER A 230 -0.81 31.56 8.26
N GLY A 231 -0.77 32.89 8.37
CA GLY A 231 -1.93 33.70 8.65
C GLY A 231 -2.68 34.07 7.36
N ILE A 232 -3.98 33.85 7.32
CA ILE A 232 -4.85 34.19 6.21
C ILE A 232 -5.89 35.22 6.70
N HIS A 233 -5.95 36.39 6.07
CA HIS A 233 -6.98 37.36 6.38
C HIS A 233 -8.36 36.89 5.90
N ILE A 234 -9.30 36.83 6.80
CA ILE A 234 -10.70 36.45 6.54
C ILE A 234 -11.66 37.51 7.05
N LYS A 235 -12.88 37.54 6.48
CA LYS A 235 -13.98 38.34 6.95
C LYS A 235 -15.11 37.47 7.47
N GLY A 236 -15.50 37.64 8.70
CA GLY A 236 -16.66 36.98 9.26
C GLY A 236 -17.94 37.53 8.59
N MET A 237 -18.64 36.69 7.83
CA MET A 237 -19.81 37.13 7.04
C MET A 237 -21.03 37.49 7.92
N TYR A 238 -21.10 36.93 9.12
CA TYR A 238 -22.16 37.21 10.08
C TYR A 238 -21.88 38.46 10.91
N THR A 239 -20.64 38.62 11.42
CA THR A 239 -20.26 39.75 12.26
C THR A 239 -19.75 40.94 11.48
N GLY A 240 -19.33 40.76 10.23
CA GLY A 240 -18.68 41.79 9.41
C GLY A 240 -17.22 42.08 9.82
N GLU A 241 -16.70 41.44 10.84
CA GLU A 241 -15.36 41.65 11.38
C GLU A 241 -14.26 41.01 10.53
N GLU A 242 -13.14 41.70 10.42
CA GLU A 242 -11.92 41.14 9.84
C GLU A 242 -11.16 40.38 10.93
N ARG A 243 -10.74 39.15 10.59
CA ARG A 243 -10.01 38.26 11.50
C ARG A 243 -8.87 37.61 10.75
N MET A 244 -7.94 37.01 11.50
CA MET A 244 -6.89 36.19 10.96
C MET A 244 -7.20 34.71 11.25
N MET A 245 -7.14 33.88 10.22
CA MET A 245 -7.23 32.43 10.30
C MET A 245 -5.83 31.84 10.20
N VAL A 246 -5.46 30.95 11.10
CA VAL A 246 -4.19 30.23 11.05
C VAL A 246 -4.36 28.98 10.19
N PHE A 247 -3.55 28.87 9.16
CA PHE A 247 -3.41 27.68 8.32
C PHE A 247 -2.13 26.96 8.71
N CYS A 248 -2.23 25.67 9.03
CA CYS A 248 -1.09 24.82 9.35
C CYS A 248 -1.28 23.42 8.77
N VAL A 249 -0.21 22.86 8.22
CA VAL A 249 -0.19 21.47 7.74
C VAL A 249 0.62 20.62 8.71
N VAL A 250 -0.01 19.55 9.22
CA VAL A 250 0.59 18.69 10.24
C VAL A 250 0.42 17.21 9.87
N GLY A 251 1.25 16.35 10.42
CA GLY A 251 1.05 14.91 10.31
C GLY A 251 -0.20 14.45 11.08
N LYS A 252 -0.86 13.39 10.62
CA LYS A 252 -2.05 12.82 11.28
C LYS A 252 -1.84 12.58 12.79
N LYS A 253 -0.65 12.14 13.19
CA LYS A 253 -0.29 11.87 14.59
C LYS A 253 -0.18 13.14 15.44
N GLN A 254 0.01 14.32 14.82
CA GLN A 254 0.15 15.60 15.51
C GLN A 254 -1.20 16.29 15.76
N ILE A 255 -2.30 15.81 15.14
CA ILE A 255 -3.65 16.41 15.30
C ILE A 255 -4.12 16.44 16.77
N PRO A 256 -3.97 15.38 17.59
CA PRO A 256 -4.37 15.46 19.00
C PRO A 256 -3.65 16.57 19.76
N GLN A 257 -2.34 16.72 19.55
CA GLN A 257 -1.51 17.74 20.17
C GLN A 257 -1.91 19.16 19.68
N LEU A 258 -2.14 19.32 18.36
CA LEU A 258 -2.65 20.58 17.81
C LEU A 258 -3.96 21.00 18.47
N LYS A 259 -4.92 20.08 18.59
CA LYS A 259 -6.21 20.38 19.26
C LYS A 259 -6.04 20.76 20.70
N GLN A 260 -5.10 20.13 21.41
CA GLN A 260 -4.81 20.46 22.81
C GLN A 260 -4.21 21.86 22.93
N ILE A 261 -3.26 22.22 22.08
CA ILE A 261 -2.64 23.57 22.06
C ILE A 261 -3.71 24.62 21.80
N VAL A 262 -4.48 24.45 20.74
CA VAL A 262 -5.53 25.43 20.38
C VAL A 262 -6.57 25.56 21.48
N GLY A 263 -7.11 24.45 22.00
CA GLY A 263 -8.13 24.47 23.05
C GLY A 263 -7.63 25.02 24.41
N THR A 264 -6.32 24.98 24.65
CA THR A 264 -5.71 25.59 25.85
C THR A 264 -5.63 27.11 25.72
N ILE A 265 -5.32 27.62 24.51
CA ILE A 265 -5.20 29.06 24.26
C ILE A 265 -6.55 29.72 24.05
N ASP A 266 -7.42 29.07 23.29
CA ASP A 266 -8.76 29.58 22.95
C ASP A 266 -9.75 28.41 22.91
N PRO A 267 -10.51 28.17 23.98
CA PRO A 267 -11.52 27.12 24.04
C PRO A 267 -12.66 27.30 23.03
N ASP A 268 -12.91 28.53 22.56
CA ASP A 268 -13.95 28.84 21.59
C ASP A 268 -13.47 28.88 20.15
N ALA A 269 -12.20 28.48 19.92
CA ALA A 269 -11.61 28.42 18.58
C ALA A 269 -12.33 27.40 17.70
N PHE A 270 -12.53 27.77 16.44
CA PHE A 270 -13.11 26.90 15.42
C PHE A 270 -11.99 26.26 14.59
N VAL A 271 -11.87 24.92 14.65
CA VAL A 271 -10.82 24.16 13.99
C VAL A 271 -11.41 23.24 12.93
N VAL A 272 -11.06 23.47 11.67
CA VAL A 272 -11.37 22.56 10.55
C VAL A 272 -10.14 21.72 10.23
N VAL A 273 -10.31 20.41 10.16
CA VAL A 273 -9.25 19.46 9.78
C VAL A 273 -9.68 18.77 8.49
N SER A 274 -8.88 18.91 7.44
CA SER A 274 -9.12 18.28 6.14
C SER A 274 -7.96 17.37 5.76
N ASP A 275 -8.23 16.39 4.91
CA ASP A 275 -7.18 15.53 4.35
C ASP A 275 -6.35 16.30 3.31
N ALA A 276 -5.04 16.32 3.50
CA ALA A 276 -4.10 16.77 2.49
C ALA A 276 -3.47 15.55 1.83
N ARG A 277 -3.86 15.25 0.59
CA ARG A 277 -3.42 14.04 -0.12
C ARG A 277 -1.94 14.10 -0.49
N GLU A 278 -1.45 15.28 -0.81
CA GLU A 278 -0.07 15.51 -1.23
C GLU A 278 0.41 16.83 -0.65
N VAL A 279 1.52 16.78 0.06
CA VAL A 279 2.20 17.96 0.59
C VAL A 279 3.66 17.87 0.26
N LEU A 280 4.13 18.82 -0.54
CA LEU A 280 5.52 18.93 -0.97
C LEU A 280 6.15 20.13 -0.27
N GLY A 281 7.37 19.98 0.22
CA GLY A 281 8.13 21.03 0.86
C GLY A 281 8.83 20.59 2.15
N GLU A 282 9.46 21.55 2.82
CA GLU A 282 10.23 21.32 4.04
C GLU A 282 9.34 20.72 5.15
N GLY A 283 9.84 19.66 5.77
CA GLY A 283 9.07 18.91 6.79
C GLY A 283 8.11 17.84 6.25
N PHE A 284 7.97 17.71 4.91
CA PHE A 284 7.20 16.70 4.21
C PHE A 284 8.02 16.07 3.08
N GLN A 285 7.39 15.72 1.95
CA GLN A 285 8.12 15.20 0.79
C GLN A 285 8.84 16.36 0.07
N THR A 286 10.12 16.16 -0.27
CA THR A 286 10.94 17.18 -0.94
C THR A 286 11.05 16.99 -2.45
N ASP A 287 10.57 15.87 -2.99
CA ASP A 287 10.66 15.58 -4.41
C ASP A 287 9.46 16.16 -5.18
N PHE A 288 9.74 17.17 -6.01
CA PHE A 288 8.79 17.79 -6.95
C PHE A 288 8.77 17.06 -8.32
N SER A 289 9.34 15.84 -8.43
CA SER A 289 9.49 15.10 -9.69
C SER A 289 8.44 14.00 -9.87
#